data_8d76083daa9584a0eabb6b74184f7c54
#
_entry.id   8d76083daa9584a0eabb6b74184f7c54
#
_cell.length_a   1.000
_cell.length_b   1.000
_cell.length_c   1.000
_cell.angle_alpha   90.00
_cell.angle_beta   90.00
_cell.angle_gamma   90.00
#
_symmetry.space_group_name_H-M   'P 1'
#
loop_
_entity.id
_entity.type
_entity.pdbx_description
1 polymer ?
#
loop_
_entity_poly.entity_id
_entity_poly.type
_entity_poly.pdbx_seq_one_letter_code
_entity_poly.pdbx_strand_id
1 'polypeptide(L)'
;MCIRDRTETVITETDDGHGNIVETESTVTQTYLYITVSHKTAEEMAAQYGFNEEQKGYLAELLADENNYLWSQVLYGITGGDGQIVTVALSLVGNVGGQPYWSWYGFNSRVEWCACFVSWCANECGYIDAGVIPKYAGCVNGVQWFKDRGQWLDGSAEPAPGMIIFFDWADESGQDGLSDHTGIVQKVENGKVYTVEGNSSDSCRVNEYSIGYYEILGYGTPAY
;
A
#
# COMPACT_ATOMS: atom_id res chain seq x y z
N MET A 1 20.47 13.34 -5.74
CA MET A 1 20.67 12.68 -4.44
C MET A 1 21.93 13.26 -3.80
N CYS A 2 21.83 13.84 -2.63
CA CYS A 2 22.96 14.38 -1.90
C CYS A 2 22.94 13.79 -0.48
N ILE A 3 24.07 13.24 -0.05
CA ILE A 3 24.27 12.75 1.32
C ILE A 3 25.08 13.79 2.06
N ARG A 4 24.64 14.20 3.24
CA ARG A 4 25.38 15.12 4.12
C ARG A 4 25.44 14.53 5.52
N ASP A 5 26.64 14.48 6.06
CA ASP A 5 26.87 14.13 7.45
C ASP A 5 26.90 15.41 8.28
N ARG A 6 26.18 15.38 9.38
CA ARG A 6 26.23 16.40 10.42
C ARG A 6 26.75 15.77 11.69
N THR A 7 27.84 16.33 12.19
CA THR A 7 28.49 15.86 13.42
C THR A 7 28.12 16.84 14.53
N GLU A 8 27.58 16.32 15.61
CA GLU A 8 27.25 17.11 16.80
C GLU A 8 28.04 16.51 17.99
N THR A 9 28.58 17.40 18.80
CA THR A 9 29.21 17.00 20.09
C THR A 9 28.13 16.97 21.15
N VAL A 10 27.95 15.83 21.78
CA VAL A 10 27.03 15.61 22.90
C VAL A 10 27.85 15.52 24.17
N ILE A 11 27.59 16.41 25.13
CA ILE A 11 28.19 16.38 26.46
C ILE A 11 27.21 15.63 27.37
N THR A 12 27.67 14.58 27.99
CA THR A 12 26.93 13.81 28.98
C THR A 12 27.57 13.97 30.34
N GLU A 13 26.79 14.45 31.31
CA GLU A 13 27.18 14.58 32.70
C GLU A 13 26.83 13.28 33.46
N THR A 14 27.79 12.69 34.13
CA THR A 14 27.56 11.51 34.99
C THR A 14 28.17 11.71 36.35
N ASP A 15 27.49 11.27 37.42
CA ASP A 15 28.05 11.26 38.77
C ASP A 15 29.03 10.05 38.90
N ASP A 16 30.23 10.30 39.38
CA ASP A 16 31.29 9.30 39.59
C ASP A 16 31.06 8.37 40.81
N GLY A 17 29.90 8.52 41.49
CA GLY A 17 29.57 7.80 42.72
C GLY A 17 30.19 8.37 43.99
N HIS A 18 30.94 9.46 43.87
CA HIS A 18 31.56 10.20 44.95
C HIS A 18 31.04 11.64 45.07
N GLY A 19 30.01 11.96 44.29
CA GLY A 19 29.38 13.27 44.26
C GLY A 19 30.06 14.29 43.34
N ASN A 20 31.01 13.85 42.49
CA ASN A 20 31.56 14.72 41.46
C ASN A 20 30.90 14.45 40.11
N ILE A 21 30.61 15.52 39.40
CA ILE A 21 30.08 15.44 38.05
C ILE A 21 31.24 15.31 37.07
N VAL A 22 31.23 14.25 36.27
CA VAL A 22 32.19 14.02 35.19
C VAL A 22 31.49 14.28 33.88
N GLU A 23 32.02 15.24 33.14
CA GLU A 23 31.57 15.53 31.77
C GLU A 23 32.29 14.59 30.79
N THR A 24 31.52 13.90 29.95
CA THR A 24 32.05 13.06 28.85
C THR A 24 31.57 13.65 27.54
N GLU A 25 32.51 14.05 26.70
CA GLU A 25 32.23 14.47 25.34
C GLU A 25 32.16 13.24 24.43
N SER A 26 31.04 13.10 23.72
CA SER A 26 30.87 12.12 22.66
C SER A 26 30.46 12.81 21.35
N THR A 27 30.95 12.28 20.26
CA THR A 27 30.63 12.81 18.93
C THR A 27 29.62 11.89 18.25
N VAL A 28 28.44 12.44 17.92
CA VAL A 28 27.41 11.72 17.18
C VAL A 28 27.36 12.26 15.76
N THR A 29 27.57 11.40 14.78
CA THR A 29 27.44 11.75 13.37
C THR A 29 26.10 11.24 12.85
N GLN A 30 25.26 12.14 12.39
CA GLN A 30 24.00 11.83 11.73
C GLN A 30 24.15 12.04 10.23
N THR A 31 23.79 11.00 9.47
CA THR A 31 23.81 11.05 8.00
C THR A 31 22.42 11.43 7.49
N TYR A 32 22.34 12.54 6.77
CA TYR A 32 21.09 13.02 6.16
C TYR A 32 21.11 12.73 4.67
N LEU A 33 20.08 12.04 4.19
CA LEU A 33 19.83 11.83 2.77
C LEU A 33 18.87 12.89 2.25
N TYR A 34 19.38 13.78 1.40
CA TYR A 34 18.55 14.76 0.71
C TYR A 34 18.18 14.23 -0.68
N ILE A 35 16.91 13.93 -0.89
CA ILE A 35 16.35 13.52 -2.18
C ILE A 35 15.60 14.72 -2.74
N THR A 36 16.12 15.27 -3.83
CA THR A 36 15.38 16.26 -4.62
C THR A 36 14.68 15.52 -5.74
N VAL A 37 13.35 15.48 -5.69
CA VAL A 37 12.51 14.97 -6.78
C VAL A 37 12.10 16.17 -7.63
N SER A 38 12.51 16.18 -8.89
CA SER A 38 12.04 17.15 -9.87
C SER A 38 10.97 16.49 -10.72
N HIS A 39 9.79 17.08 -10.76
CA HIS A 39 8.74 16.66 -11.67
C HIS A 39 8.91 17.41 -13.00
N LYS A 40 8.98 16.66 -14.09
CA LYS A 40 8.86 17.21 -15.45
C LYS A 40 7.53 16.77 -16.01
N THR A 41 6.88 17.63 -16.78
CA THR A 41 5.67 17.25 -17.50
C THR A 41 5.99 16.27 -18.62
N ALA A 42 4.98 15.58 -19.12
CA ALA A 42 5.13 14.68 -20.27
C ALA A 42 5.66 15.44 -21.50
N GLU A 43 5.21 16.67 -21.72
CA GLU A 43 5.67 17.53 -22.80
C GLU A 43 7.16 17.90 -22.66
N GLU A 44 7.59 18.25 -21.44
CA GLU A 44 9.00 18.56 -21.15
C GLU A 44 9.89 17.34 -21.39
N MET A 45 9.42 16.15 -21.01
CA MET A 45 10.15 14.90 -21.23
C MET A 45 10.17 14.54 -22.72
N ALA A 46 9.05 14.66 -23.43
CA ALA A 46 8.99 14.43 -24.87
C ALA A 46 9.93 15.37 -25.66
N ALA A 47 10.01 16.65 -25.25
CA ALA A 47 10.94 17.60 -25.82
C ALA A 47 12.40 17.23 -25.50
N GLN A 48 12.69 16.84 -24.26
CA GLN A 48 14.05 16.43 -23.84
C GLN A 48 14.56 15.22 -24.63
N TYR A 49 13.70 14.25 -24.93
CA TYR A 49 14.06 13.04 -25.67
C TYR A 49 13.82 13.14 -27.17
N GLY A 50 13.42 14.32 -27.66
CA GLY A 50 13.27 14.60 -29.10
C GLY A 50 12.12 13.81 -29.75
N PHE A 51 11.04 13.57 -29.06
CA PHE A 51 9.87 12.88 -29.60
C PHE A 51 9.30 13.64 -30.78
N ASN A 52 9.03 12.91 -31.87
CA ASN A 52 8.27 13.45 -33.00
C ASN A 52 6.78 13.54 -32.69
N GLU A 53 5.97 14.14 -33.58
CA GLU A 53 4.54 14.36 -33.33
C GLU A 53 3.75 13.05 -33.18
N GLU A 54 4.13 11.99 -33.89
CA GLU A 54 3.50 10.67 -33.76
C GLU A 54 3.79 10.06 -32.39
N GLN A 55 5.04 10.13 -31.91
CA GLN A 55 5.43 9.67 -30.57
C GLN A 55 4.78 10.47 -29.45
N LYS A 56 4.58 11.78 -29.63
CA LYS A 56 3.81 12.62 -28.70
C LYS A 56 2.34 12.20 -28.67
N GLY A 57 1.77 11.84 -29.83
CA GLY A 57 0.43 11.29 -29.91
C GLY A 57 0.28 9.99 -29.11
N TYR A 58 1.20 9.05 -29.28
CA TYR A 58 1.22 7.80 -28.48
C TYR A 58 1.40 8.07 -26.99
N LEU A 59 2.27 9.03 -26.64
CA LEU A 59 2.46 9.40 -25.23
C LEU A 59 1.18 9.98 -24.61
N ALA A 60 0.47 10.85 -25.35
CA ALA A 60 -0.80 11.41 -24.91
C ALA A 60 -1.88 10.33 -24.73
N GLU A 61 -1.96 9.37 -25.66
CA GLU A 61 -2.87 8.23 -25.57
C GLU A 61 -2.53 7.34 -24.38
N LEU A 62 -1.26 7.04 -24.14
CA LEU A 62 -0.80 6.26 -22.99
C LEU A 62 -1.07 6.96 -21.65
N LEU A 63 -1.07 8.29 -21.62
CA LEU A 63 -1.34 9.08 -20.40
C LEU A 63 -2.81 9.38 -20.18
N ALA A 64 -3.70 8.98 -21.10
CA ALA A 64 -5.14 9.10 -20.88
C ALA A 64 -5.59 8.22 -19.70
N ASP A 65 -6.57 8.70 -18.92
CA ASP A 65 -7.02 8.03 -17.68
C ASP A 65 -7.49 6.59 -17.93
N GLU A 66 -8.13 6.33 -19.07
CA GLU A 66 -8.56 5.00 -19.49
C GLU A 66 -7.40 4.01 -19.70
N ASN A 67 -6.18 4.49 -19.89
CA ASN A 67 -4.99 3.70 -20.15
C ASN A 67 -4.07 3.54 -18.92
N ASN A 68 -4.50 4.01 -17.74
CA ASN A 68 -3.71 3.90 -16.50
C ASN A 68 -3.29 2.46 -16.18
N TYR A 69 -4.10 1.47 -16.56
CA TYR A 69 -3.77 0.05 -16.36
C TYR A 69 -2.51 -0.39 -17.10
N LEU A 70 -2.18 0.20 -18.25
CA LEU A 70 -0.97 -0.10 -19.02
C LEU A 70 0.29 0.34 -18.25
N TRP A 71 0.23 1.48 -17.55
CA TRP A 71 1.32 1.94 -16.70
C TRP A 71 1.55 1.01 -15.51
N SER A 72 0.50 0.47 -14.94
CA SER A 72 0.59 -0.50 -13.86
C SER A 72 1.34 -1.75 -14.30
N GLN A 73 1.11 -2.23 -15.53
CA GLN A 73 1.87 -3.35 -16.11
C GLN A 73 3.35 -3.01 -16.29
N VAL A 74 3.64 -1.83 -16.82
CA VAL A 74 5.02 -1.40 -17.12
C VAL A 74 5.82 -1.11 -15.86
N LEU A 75 5.22 -0.37 -14.90
CA LEU A 75 5.92 0.10 -13.71
C LEU A 75 5.99 -0.95 -12.60
N TYR A 76 4.98 -1.79 -12.47
CA TYR A 76 4.81 -2.69 -11.33
C TYR A 76 4.72 -4.17 -11.72
N GLY A 77 4.77 -4.48 -13.01
CA GLY A 77 4.65 -5.87 -13.50
C GLY A 77 3.27 -6.47 -13.29
N ILE A 78 2.22 -5.66 -13.18
CA ILE A 78 0.84 -6.10 -12.95
C ILE A 78 0.31 -6.66 -14.26
N THR A 79 -0.05 -7.93 -14.27
CA THR A 79 -0.64 -8.63 -15.43
C THR A 79 -2.00 -9.18 -15.06
N GLY A 80 -3.07 -8.64 -15.67
CA GLY A 80 -4.45 -9.02 -15.37
C GLY A 80 -5.08 -8.20 -14.24
N GLY A 81 -6.39 -8.26 -14.10
CA GLY A 81 -7.15 -7.50 -13.11
C GLY A 81 -7.16 -5.99 -13.35
N ASP A 82 -7.66 -5.23 -12.36
CA ASP A 82 -7.63 -3.76 -12.42
C ASP A 82 -6.35 -3.19 -11.82
N GLY A 83 -5.48 -2.69 -12.69
CA GLY A 83 -4.25 -2.01 -12.29
C GLY A 83 -4.46 -0.68 -11.56
N GLN A 84 -5.64 -0.04 -11.66
CA GLN A 84 -5.89 1.28 -11.09
C GLN A 84 -5.86 1.25 -9.56
N ILE A 85 -6.62 0.36 -8.93
CA ILE A 85 -6.63 0.24 -7.46
C ILE A 85 -5.26 -0.18 -6.91
N VAL A 86 -4.54 -1.03 -7.64
CA VAL A 86 -3.19 -1.46 -7.28
C VAL A 86 -2.22 -0.28 -7.34
N THR A 87 -2.31 0.55 -8.39
CA THR A 87 -1.50 1.77 -8.54
C THR A 87 -1.74 2.75 -7.39
N VAL A 88 -3.00 3.00 -7.05
CA VAL A 88 -3.38 3.83 -5.90
C VAL A 88 -2.78 3.26 -4.62
N ALA A 89 -2.97 1.98 -4.35
CA ALA A 89 -2.47 1.33 -3.14
C ALA A 89 -0.93 1.41 -3.03
N LEU A 90 -0.21 1.14 -4.11
CA LEU A 90 1.26 1.22 -4.14
C LEU A 90 1.80 2.62 -3.88
N SER A 91 1.09 3.67 -4.33
CA SER A 91 1.49 5.06 -4.08
C SER A 91 1.47 5.45 -2.60
N LEU A 92 0.81 4.65 -1.77
CA LEU A 92 0.61 4.90 -0.33
C LEU A 92 1.58 4.08 0.55
N VAL A 93 2.39 3.21 -0.05
CA VAL A 93 3.36 2.39 0.69
C VAL A 93 4.33 3.29 1.47
N GLY A 94 4.50 2.97 2.75
CA GLY A 94 5.30 3.77 3.69
C GLY A 94 4.48 4.71 4.57
N ASN A 95 3.19 4.93 4.31
CA ASN A 95 2.32 5.69 5.20
C ASN A 95 2.14 4.95 6.53
N VAL A 96 2.10 5.69 7.63
CA VAL A 96 2.04 5.17 9.01
C VAL A 96 0.84 5.76 9.75
N GLY A 97 0.23 4.97 10.66
CA GLY A 97 -0.82 5.40 11.59
C GLY A 97 -2.22 5.53 10.98
N GLY A 98 -2.36 5.47 9.66
CA GLY A 98 -3.62 5.37 8.94
C GLY A 98 -4.62 6.51 9.11
N GLN A 99 -4.20 7.67 9.71
CA GLN A 99 -5.09 8.78 10.00
C GLN A 99 -5.89 9.26 8.79
N PRO A 100 -5.34 9.40 7.57
CA PRO A 100 -6.11 9.80 6.39
C PRO A 100 -7.25 8.84 6.07
N TYR A 101 -7.08 7.54 6.31
CA TYR A 101 -8.06 6.50 5.93
C TYR A 101 -9.18 6.36 6.93
N TRP A 102 -8.85 6.19 8.24
CA TRP A 102 -9.87 6.03 9.25
C TRP A 102 -10.65 7.34 9.52
N SER A 103 -10.02 8.53 9.40
CA SER A 103 -10.74 9.80 9.53
C SER A 103 -11.66 10.08 8.34
N TRP A 104 -11.23 9.78 7.12
CA TRP A 104 -12.06 9.83 5.92
C TRP A 104 -13.28 8.92 6.04
N TYR A 105 -13.10 7.73 6.60
CA TYR A 105 -14.20 6.79 6.82
C TYR A 105 -15.27 7.38 7.76
N GLY A 106 -14.86 8.20 8.74
CA GLY A 106 -15.71 8.87 9.71
C GLY A 106 -15.37 8.61 11.18
N PHE A 107 -14.22 7.96 11.46
CA PHE A 107 -13.77 7.76 12.84
C PHE A 107 -13.06 9.01 13.38
N ASN A 108 -13.28 9.31 14.67
CA ASN A 108 -12.68 10.46 15.35
C ASN A 108 -11.39 10.14 16.11
N SER A 109 -11.02 8.87 16.16
CA SER A 109 -9.80 8.36 16.80
C SER A 109 -9.27 7.17 16.04
N ARG A 110 -8.01 6.80 16.30
CA ARG A 110 -7.37 5.63 15.69
C ARG A 110 -8.20 4.37 15.95
N VAL A 111 -8.40 3.63 14.88
CA VAL A 111 -9.01 2.27 14.87
C VAL A 111 -8.08 1.35 14.09
N GLU A 112 -8.37 0.05 14.06
CA GLU A 112 -7.77 -0.85 13.07
C GLU A 112 -8.22 -0.42 11.68
N TRP A 113 -7.27 -0.13 10.78
CA TRP A 113 -7.55 0.63 9.57
C TRP A 113 -7.26 -0.10 8.24
N CYS A 114 -7.00 -1.41 8.28
CA CYS A 114 -6.80 -2.20 7.06
C CYS A 114 -8.00 -2.10 6.09
N ALA A 115 -9.22 -2.28 6.60
CA ALA A 115 -10.45 -2.17 5.81
C ALA A 115 -10.75 -0.73 5.37
N CYS A 116 -10.43 0.27 6.22
CA CYS A 116 -10.54 1.68 5.83
C CYS A 116 -9.58 2.03 4.69
N PHE A 117 -8.37 1.46 4.68
CA PHE A 117 -7.38 1.63 3.61
C PHE A 117 -7.91 1.09 2.27
N VAL A 118 -8.41 -0.16 2.25
CA VAL A 118 -8.99 -0.74 1.03
C VAL A 118 -10.18 0.08 0.53
N SER A 119 -11.07 0.49 1.44
CA SER A 119 -12.21 1.36 1.10
C SER A 119 -11.76 2.71 0.55
N TRP A 120 -10.71 3.30 1.11
CA TRP A 120 -10.16 4.57 0.63
C TRP A 120 -9.57 4.41 -0.79
N CYS A 121 -8.78 3.37 -1.04
CA CYS A 121 -8.25 3.08 -2.38
C CYS A 121 -9.39 2.88 -3.40
N ALA A 122 -10.44 2.15 -3.02
CA ALA A 122 -11.61 1.95 -3.87
C ALA A 122 -12.36 3.26 -4.15
N ASN A 123 -12.43 4.18 -3.17
CA ASN A 123 -13.03 5.50 -3.35
C ASN A 123 -12.25 6.36 -4.35
N GLU A 124 -10.92 6.37 -4.26
CA GLU A 124 -10.06 7.12 -5.18
C GLU A 124 -10.20 6.66 -6.64
N CYS A 125 -10.58 5.39 -6.82
CA CYS A 125 -10.89 4.82 -8.14
C CYS A 125 -12.37 4.99 -8.55
N GLY A 126 -13.23 5.58 -7.71
CA GLY A 126 -14.68 5.68 -7.98
C GLY A 126 -15.45 4.37 -7.82
N TYR A 127 -14.83 3.29 -7.31
CA TYR A 127 -15.42 1.94 -7.26
C TYR A 127 -16.48 1.77 -6.18
N ILE A 128 -16.49 2.63 -5.16
CA ILE A 128 -17.57 2.64 -4.17
C ILE A 128 -18.87 3.12 -4.80
N ASP A 129 -18.83 4.26 -5.48
CA ASP A 129 -20.01 4.85 -6.13
C ASP A 129 -20.52 3.98 -7.29
N ALA A 130 -19.61 3.30 -7.99
CA ALA A 130 -19.96 2.34 -9.05
C ALA A 130 -20.48 0.99 -8.50
N GLY A 131 -20.41 0.75 -7.18
CA GLY A 131 -20.85 -0.51 -6.56
C GLY A 131 -19.97 -1.72 -6.88
N VAL A 132 -18.71 -1.48 -7.27
CA VAL A 132 -17.69 -2.51 -7.60
C VAL A 132 -17.01 -3.04 -6.35
N ILE A 133 -16.71 -2.17 -5.40
CA ILE A 133 -16.13 -2.51 -4.08
C ILE A 133 -16.93 -1.77 -3.01
N PRO A 134 -17.29 -2.43 -1.88
CA PRO A 134 -18.05 -1.78 -0.81
C PRO A 134 -17.20 -0.77 -0.02
N LYS A 135 -17.84 0.21 0.59
CA LYS A 135 -17.26 0.97 1.69
C LYS A 135 -17.42 0.17 3.00
N TYR A 136 -16.32 -0.33 3.56
CA TYR A 136 -16.35 -1.13 4.80
C TYR A 136 -15.17 -0.79 5.73
N ALA A 137 -15.37 -0.94 7.03
CA ALA A 137 -14.36 -0.77 8.07
C ALA A 137 -14.12 -2.06 8.87
N GLY A 138 -15.02 -3.03 8.79
CA GLY A 138 -14.85 -4.37 9.37
C GLY A 138 -14.64 -5.40 8.26
N CYS A 139 -13.58 -6.20 8.36
CA CYS A 139 -13.22 -7.19 7.34
C CYS A 139 -14.34 -8.18 7.07
N VAL A 140 -15.03 -8.65 8.10
CA VAL A 140 -16.20 -9.56 8.01
C VAL A 140 -17.28 -8.98 7.08
N ASN A 141 -17.54 -7.67 7.14
CA ASN A 141 -18.54 -7.03 6.30
C ASN A 141 -18.10 -7.01 4.82
N GLY A 142 -16.80 -6.83 4.57
CA GLY A 142 -16.24 -6.93 3.22
C GLY A 142 -16.41 -8.34 2.64
N VAL A 143 -16.04 -9.37 3.41
CA VAL A 143 -16.24 -10.79 3.03
C VAL A 143 -17.69 -11.08 2.69
N GLN A 144 -18.61 -10.69 3.59
CA GLN A 144 -20.04 -10.95 3.39
C GLN A 144 -20.57 -10.28 2.12
N TRP A 145 -20.16 -9.03 1.87
CA TRP A 145 -20.57 -8.29 0.69
C TRP A 145 -20.18 -8.99 -0.62
N PHE A 146 -18.95 -9.52 -0.72
CA PHE A 146 -18.49 -10.27 -1.90
C PHE A 146 -19.19 -11.63 -2.01
N LYS A 147 -19.38 -12.34 -0.90
CA LYS A 147 -20.08 -13.64 -0.88
C LYS A 147 -21.54 -13.49 -1.33
N ASP A 148 -22.26 -12.47 -0.87
CA ASP A 148 -23.65 -12.21 -1.24
C ASP A 148 -23.84 -11.95 -2.75
N ARG A 149 -22.76 -11.58 -3.45
CA ARG A 149 -22.77 -11.30 -4.90
C ARG A 149 -22.21 -12.44 -5.73
N GLY A 150 -21.80 -13.55 -5.12
CA GLY A 150 -21.12 -14.63 -5.82
C GLY A 150 -19.73 -14.22 -6.34
N GLN A 151 -19.14 -13.18 -5.76
CA GLN A 151 -17.85 -12.58 -6.10
C GLN A 151 -16.78 -12.99 -5.07
N TRP A 152 -16.67 -14.30 -4.82
CA TRP A 152 -15.76 -14.83 -3.80
C TRP A 152 -15.01 -16.05 -4.32
N LEU A 153 -13.71 -16.08 -4.07
CA LEU A 153 -12.85 -17.26 -4.24
C LEU A 153 -12.30 -17.72 -2.90
N ASP A 154 -12.15 -19.03 -2.75
CA ASP A 154 -11.52 -19.66 -1.60
C ASP A 154 -10.04 -19.31 -1.50
N GLY A 155 -9.45 -19.32 -0.30
CA GLY A 155 -8.04 -18.98 -0.05
C GLY A 155 -7.03 -19.87 -0.76
N SER A 156 -7.44 -21.06 -1.22
CA SER A 156 -6.60 -21.97 -2.03
C SER A 156 -6.53 -21.59 -3.52
N ALA A 157 -7.40 -20.69 -3.98
CA ALA A 157 -7.43 -20.26 -5.37
C ALA A 157 -6.22 -19.37 -5.71
N GLU A 158 -5.81 -19.37 -6.98
CA GLU A 158 -4.84 -18.39 -7.49
C GLU A 158 -5.54 -17.08 -7.76
N PRO A 159 -5.16 -15.99 -7.07
CA PRO A 159 -5.80 -14.70 -7.26
C PRO A 159 -5.25 -13.95 -8.48
N ALA A 160 -5.95 -12.88 -8.88
CA ALA A 160 -5.48 -11.92 -9.86
C ALA A 160 -5.23 -10.53 -9.22
N PRO A 161 -4.36 -9.70 -9.80
CA PRO A 161 -4.16 -8.32 -9.37
C PRO A 161 -5.48 -7.54 -9.31
N GLY A 162 -5.62 -6.69 -8.30
CA GLY A 162 -6.83 -5.94 -8.01
C GLY A 162 -7.85 -6.67 -7.14
N MET A 163 -7.80 -8.00 -7.02
CA MET A 163 -8.64 -8.70 -6.06
C MET A 163 -8.37 -8.25 -4.63
N ILE A 164 -9.38 -8.34 -3.78
CA ILE A 164 -9.29 -8.00 -2.37
C ILE A 164 -9.03 -9.28 -1.58
N ILE A 165 -7.87 -9.37 -0.93
CA ILE A 165 -7.49 -10.51 -0.10
C ILE A 165 -8.00 -10.32 1.33
N PHE A 166 -8.43 -11.41 1.96
CA PHE A 166 -8.91 -11.48 3.33
C PHE A 166 -8.19 -12.58 4.08
N PHE A 167 -7.82 -12.30 5.32
CA PHE A 167 -7.09 -13.22 6.20
C PHE A 167 -7.91 -13.52 7.46
N ASP A 168 -7.71 -14.72 7.97
CA ASP A 168 -8.17 -15.22 9.25
C ASP A 168 -6.92 -15.70 9.99
N TRP A 169 -6.35 -14.81 10.83
CA TRP A 169 -5.06 -15.05 11.47
C TRP A 169 -5.17 -16.12 12.56
N ALA A 170 -4.12 -16.94 12.69
CA ALA A 170 -3.97 -17.88 13.80
C ALA A 170 -3.44 -17.15 15.06
N ASP A 171 -4.11 -16.07 15.47
CA ASP A 171 -3.81 -15.28 16.65
C ASP A 171 -4.48 -15.82 17.92
N GLU A 172 -4.67 -14.99 18.96
CA GLU A 172 -5.30 -15.39 20.23
C GLU A 172 -6.77 -15.82 20.07
N SER A 173 -7.48 -15.29 19.04
CA SER A 173 -8.86 -15.69 18.71
C SER A 173 -8.90 -17.03 17.96
N GLY A 174 -7.79 -17.44 17.36
CA GLY A 174 -7.66 -18.60 16.51
C GLY A 174 -8.32 -18.40 15.14
N GLN A 175 -8.22 -19.39 14.27
CA GLN A 175 -8.90 -19.39 12.97
C GLN A 175 -10.37 -19.77 13.15
N ASP A 176 -11.25 -18.78 13.32
CA ASP A 176 -12.69 -18.96 13.62
C ASP A 176 -13.58 -18.84 12.37
N GLY A 177 -12.98 -18.63 11.19
CA GLY A 177 -13.67 -18.44 9.90
C GLY A 177 -14.13 -17.00 9.67
N LEU A 178 -13.77 -16.07 10.55
CA LEU A 178 -14.02 -14.64 10.41
C LEU A 178 -12.74 -13.92 9.96
N SER A 179 -12.87 -12.89 9.16
CA SER A 179 -11.69 -12.18 8.66
C SER A 179 -11.24 -11.10 9.64
N ASP A 180 -9.95 -11.10 9.97
CA ASP A 180 -9.27 -10.13 10.84
C ASP A 180 -8.57 -9.04 10.06
N HIS A 181 -8.15 -9.35 8.83
CA HIS A 181 -7.32 -8.47 8.03
C HIS A 181 -7.68 -8.52 6.55
N THR A 182 -7.34 -7.44 5.83
CA THR A 182 -7.59 -7.33 4.39
C THR A 182 -6.53 -6.48 3.70
N GLY A 183 -6.35 -6.72 2.41
CA GLY A 183 -5.44 -5.98 1.55
C GLY A 183 -5.88 -6.06 0.09
N ILE A 184 -5.03 -5.54 -0.80
CA ILE A 184 -5.23 -5.52 -2.24
C ILE A 184 -4.15 -6.39 -2.87
N VAL A 185 -4.54 -7.35 -3.71
CA VAL A 185 -3.59 -8.17 -4.46
C VAL A 185 -2.86 -7.30 -5.47
N GLN A 186 -1.53 -7.22 -5.34
CA GLN A 186 -0.67 -6.49 -6.25
C GLN A 186 -0.35 -7.30 -7.49
N LYS A 187 0.18 -8.51 -7.29
CA LYS A 187 0.59 -9.43 -8.36
C LYS A 187 0.68 -10.86 -7.84
N VAL A 188 0.76 -11.79 -8.78
CA VAL A 188 1.11 -13.19 -8.51
C VAL A 188 2.37 -13.54 -9.29
N GLU A 189 3.37 -14.11 -8.63
CA GLU A 189 4.62 -14.47 -9.26
C GLU A 189 5.31 -15.61 -8.50
N ASN A 190 5.80 -16.61 -9.22
CA ASN A 190 6.55 -17.75 -8.66
C ASN A 190 5.84 -18.48 -7.49
N GLY A 191 4.52 -18.67 -7.60
CA GLY A 191 3.70 -19.35 -6.57
C GLY A 191 3.44 -18.50 -5.32
N LYS A 192 3.69 -17.21 -5.39
CA LYS A 192 3.42 -16.25 -4.32
C LYS A 192 2.42 -15.19 -4.77
N VAL A 193 1.60 -14.76 -3.84
CA VAL A 193 0.77 -13.56 -3.95
C VAL A 193 1.46 -12.42 -3.22
N TYR A 194 1.60 -11.30 -3.89
CA TYR A 194 2.07 -10.03 -3.32
C TYR A 194 0.88 -9.14 -3.10
N THR A 195 0.85 -8.48 -1.94
CA THR A 195 -0.29 -7.66 -1.51
C THR A 195 0.17 -6.26 -1.13
N VAL A 196 -0.73 -5.28 -1.20
CA VAL A 196 -0.57 -3.99 -0.55
C VAL A 196 -1.58 -3.91 0.58
N GLU A 197 -1.10 -3.74 1.80
CA GLU A 197 -1.90 -3.80 3.01
C GLU A 197 -1.76 -2.54 3.84
N GLY A 198 -2.88 -1.98 4.26
CA GLY A 198 -2.92 -0.98 5.30
C GLY A 198 -2.92 -1.63 6.68
N ASN A 199 -2.43 -0.93 7.70
CA ASN A 199 -2.35 -1.39 9.07
C ASN A 199 -1.48 -2.65 9.30
N SER A 200 -0.60 -2.97 8.37
CA SER A 200 0.39 -4.02 8.55
C SER A 200 1.54 -3.47 9.41
N SER A 201 1.57 -3.82 10.70
CA SER A 201 2.40 -3.17 11.73
C SER A 201 2.27 -1.64 11.71
N ASP A 202 1.03 -1.16 11.75
CA ASP A 202 0.65 0.26 11.74
C ASP A 202 1.13 1.05 10.51
N SER A 203 1.40 0.36 9.40
CA SER A 203 1.94 0.96 8.16
C SER A 203 1.24 0.40 6.92
N CYS A 204 1.32 1.15 5.82
CA CYS A 204 1.00 0.62 4.51
C CYS A 204 2.24 -0.07 3.94
N ARG A 205 2.13 -1.37 3.63
CA ARG A 205 3.26 -2.21 3.21
C ARG A 205 2.90 -3.12 2.05
N VAL A 206 3.94 -3.53 1.33
CA VAL A 206 3.88 -4.70 0.46
C VAL A 206 4.30 -5.92 1.28
N ASN A 207 3.43 -6.94 1.28
CA ASN A 207 3.70 -8.25 1.89
C ASN A 207 3.66 -9.35 0.82
N GLU A 208 4.17 -10.53 1.17
CA GLU A 208 4.11 -11.71 0.29
C GLU A 208 3.69 -12.95 1.05
N TYR A 209 2.90 -13.79 0.40
CA TYR A 209 2.41 -15.07 0.95
C TYR A 209 2.51 -16.15 -0.13
N SER A 210 2.64 -17.42 0.25
CA SER A 210 2.45 -18.51 -0.68
C SER A 210 0.99 -18.61 -1.11
N ILE A 211 0.71 -18.94 -2.37
CA ILE A 211 -0.67 -19.24 -2.79
C ILE A 211 -1.17 -20.42 -1.95
N GLY A 212 -2.38 -20.31 -1.41
CA GLY A 212 -2.95 -21.30 -0.49
C GLY A 212 -2.32 -21.28 0.91
N TYR A 213 -1.68 -20.18 1.31
CA TYR A 213 -1.23 -19.99 2.70
C TYR A 213 -2.42 -20.11 3.64
N TYR A 214 -2.28 -20.91 4.69
CA TYR A 214 -3.39 -21.41 5.52
C TYR A 214 -4.20 -20.33 6.25
N GLU A 215 -3.66 -19.12 6.42
CA GLU A 215 -4.35 -17.97 6.99
C GLU A 215 -5.05 -17.09 5.95
N ILE A 216 -4.94 -17.40 4.66
CA ILE A 216 -5.74 -16.71 3.63
C ILE A 216 -7.15 -17.31 3.65
N LEU A 217 -8.12 -16.52 4.12
CA LEU A 217 -9.53 -16.92 4.14
C LEU A 217 -10.12 -16.98 2.71
N GLY A 218 -9.74 -16.04 1.87
CA GLY A 218 -10.19 -15.99 0.48
C GLY A 218 -10.03 -14.62 -0.17
N TYR A 219 -10.67 -14.51 -1.35
CA TYR A 219 -10.53 -13.33 -2.19
C TYR A 219 -11.89 -12.81 -2.65
N GLY A 220 -12.14 -11.52 -2.44
CA GLY A 220 -13.19 -10.80 -3.13
C GLY A 220 -12.78 -10.53 -4.58
N THR A 221 -13.68 -10.78 -5.53
CA THR A 221 -13.46 -10.63 -6.97
C THR A 221 -14.30 -9.48 -7.52
N PRO A 222 -13.84 -8.21 -7.43
CA PRO A 222 -14.59 -7.08 -7.93
C PRO A 222 -14.90 -7.21 -9.43
N ALA A 223 -16.07 -6.74 -9.85
CA ALA A 223 -16.47 -6.72 -11.26
C ALA A 223 -16.07 -5.38 -11.90
N TYR A 224 -14.79 -5.23 -12.17
CA TYR A 224 -14.22 -4.07 -12.86
C TYR A 224 -14.76 -3.89 -14.26
#